data_2a09d428a145bff45dc2b4ad92fe483d
#
_entry.id   2a09d428a145bff45dc2b4ad92fe483d
#
_cell.length_a   1.000
_cell.length_b   1.000
_cell.length_c   1.000
_cell.angle_alpha   90.00
_cell.angle_beta   90.00
_cell.angle_gamma   90.00
#
_symmetry.space_group_name_H-M   'P 1'
#
loop_
_entity.id
_entity.type
_entity.pdbx_description
1 polymer ?
#
loop_
_entity_poly.entity_id
_entity_poly.type
_entity_poly.pdbx_seq_one_letter_code
_entity_poly.pdbx_strand_id
1 'polypeptide(L)'
;IILTREAKDVLDLARDIPIEKIPDFAKLRERNEYFVEEELVDIAKSMRTSRIVRNFLKENLPFDASMQKLADDLFSNKEFEEKILNTFDDNFTVKQNANPELKGLYASLRDTESNLKQKVQELMNSPEFQKHLQENIYTLRDDRIVFQVKASSKSKVGGIVHDVSATNKTFYIEPAQIVPVNNKIRELKSKIYAEIIRILTVLSNEVRLFMDDLIKTEHLLAQIDFHFAKARYAVKIQAVEPGVNRDKSIKIDLMRHPLLIGRVEKIVENDFEIGK
;
A
#
# COMPACT_ATOMS: atom_id res chain seq x y z
N ILE A 1 -11.13 5.08 -33.38
CA ILE A 1 -12.54 5.47 -33.47
C ILE A 1 -13.39 4.44 -32.70
N ILE A 2 -13.43 3.14 -33.10
CA ILE A 2 -14.29 2.09 -32.50
C ILE A 2 -14.21 2.08 -30.97
N LEU A 3 -13.02 1.95 -30.38
CA LEU A 3 -12.86 1.90 -28.92
C LEU A 3 -13.41 3.13 -28.19
N THR A 4 -13.27 4.33 -28.81
CA THR A 4 -13.83 5.56 -28.20
C THR A 4 -15.35 5.61 -28.31
N ARG A 5 -15.93 5.05 -29.40
CA ARG A 5 -17.38 4.90 -29.54
C ARG A 5 -17.93 3.94 -28.48
N GLU A 6 -17.34 2.75 -28.34
CA GLU A 6 -17.74 1.77 -27.33
C GLU A 6 -17.64 2.35 -25.90
N ALA A 7 -16.60 3.14 -25.60
CA ALA A 7 -16.50 3.84 -24.32
C ALA A 7 -17.61 4.89 -24.16
N LYS A 8 -17.98 5.62 -25.23
CA LYS A 8 -19.06 6.58 -25.20
C LYS A 8 -20.42 5.91 -24.95
N ASP A 9 -20.69 4.77 -25.61
CA ASP A 9 -21.90 4.00 -25.42
C ASP A 9 -22.08 3.58 -23.94
N VAL A 10 -20.99 3.21 -23.26
CA VAL A 10 -21.00 2.91 -21.81
C VAL A 10 -21.30 4.15 -20.98
N LEU A 11 -20.67 5.31 -21.30
CA LEU A 11 -20.92 6.57 -20.60
C LEU A 11 -22.36 7.07 -20.78
N ASP A 12 -22.96 6.85 -21.95
CA ASP A 12 -24.36 7.22 -22.25
C ASP A 12 -25.37 6.43 -21.37
N LEU A 13 -24.96 5.29 -20.79
CA LEU A 13 -25.69 4.55 -19.75
C LEU A 13 -25.48 5.12 -18.33
N ALA A 14 -24.88 6.32 -18.20
CA ALA A 14 -24.49 6.96 -16.95
C ALA A 14 -23.54 6.10 -16.07
N ARG A 15 -22.66 5.34 -16.71
CA ARG A 15 -21.65 4.50 -16.05
C ARG A 15 -20.25 4.91 -16.50
N ASP A 16 -19.33 5.06 -15.56
CA ASP A 16 -17.92 5.31 -15.86
C ASP A 16 -17.06 4.12 -15.43
N ILE A 17 -15.89 4.00 -16.04
CA ILE A 17 -15.00 2.87 -15.81
C ILE A 17 -14.34 2.97 -14.42
N PRO A 18 -14.37 1.90 -13.62
CA PRO A 18 -13.81 1.87 -12.27
C PRO A 18 -12.30 1.58 -12.29
N ILE A 19 -11.50 2.50 -12.83
CA ILE A 19 -10.04 2.40 -12.80
C ILE A 19 -9.49 3.20 -11.62
N GLU A 20 -8.78 2.51 -10.72
CA GLU A 20 -8.00 3.11 -9.63
C GLU A 20 -6.56 3.39 -10.09
N LYS A 21 -5.81 4.12 -9.24
CA LYS A 21 -4.38 4.38 -9.48
C LYS A 21 -3.61 3.06 -9.56
N ILE A 22 -2.80 2.91 -10.60
CA ILE A 22 -1.97 1.73 -10.86
C ILE A 22 -0.50 2.12 -10.65
N PRO A 23 0.32 1.27 -9.99
CA PRO A 23 1.74 1.50 -9.86
C PRO A 23 2.47 1.37 -11.21
N ASP A 24 3.61 2.04 -11.31
CA ASP A 24 4.57 1.87 -12.42
C ASP A 24 5.32 0.54 -12.24
N PHE A 25 4.84 -0.50 -12.90
CA PHE A 25 5.42 -1.84 -12.79
C PHE A 25 6.79 -1.94 -13.45
N ALA A 26 7.08 -1.14 -14.48
CA ALA A 26 8.40 -1.12 -15.09
C ALA A 26 9.46 -0.66 -14.09
N LYS A 27 9.14 0.36 -13.29
CA LYS A 27 10.01 0.84 -12.22
C LYS A 27 10.14 -0.17 -11.07
N LEU A 28 9.04 -0.83 -10.69
CA LEU A 28 9.07 -1.87 -9.65
C LEU A 28 9.92 -3.08 -10.07
N ARG A 29 9.95 -3.42 -11.36
CA ARG A 29 10.77 -4.52 -11.92
C ARG A 29 12.25 -4.34 -11.66
N GLU A 30 12.74 -3.10 -11.64
CA GLU A 30 14.16 -2.80 -11.43
C GLU A 30 14.63 -3.03 -9.98
N ARG A 31 13.69 -3.23 -9.04
CA ARG A 31 14.03 -3.50 -7.64
C ARG A 31 14.56 -4.90 -7.45
N ASN A 32 15.75 -4.98 -6.84
CA ASN A 32 16.38 -6.24 -6.46
C ASN A 32 15.97 -6.72 -5.05
N GLU A 33 15.55 -5.79 -4.18
CA GLU A 33 15.08 -6.06 -2.82
C GLU A 33 13.59 -6.47 -2.81
N TYR A 34 13.06 -6.84 -1.64
CA TYR A 34 11.64 -7.09 -1.49
C TYR A 34 10.82 -5.79 -1.70
N PHE A 35 9.58 -5.93 -2.14
CA PHE A 35 8.62 -4.84 -2.20
C PHE A 35 8.14 -4.50 -0.79
N VAL A 36 8.03 -3.20 -0.49
CA VAL A 36 7.48 -2.76 0.80
C VAL A 36 5.97 -2.97 0.85
N GLU A 37 5.42 -2.87 2.03
CA GLU A 37 4.01 -3.18 2.33
C GLU A 37 3.04 -2.43 1.41
N GLU A 38 3.21 -1.12 1.26
CA GLU A 38 2.36 -0.28 0.39
C GLU A 38 2.44 -0.73 -1.07
N GLU A 39 3.63 -1.06 -1.57
CA GLU A 39 3.82 -1.53 -2.95
C GLU A 39 3.09 -2.86 -3.20
N LEU A 40 3.18 -3.81 -2.26
CA LEU A 40 2.47 -5.08 -2.36
C LEU A 40 0.95 -4.88 -2.37
N VAL A 41 0.44 -4.00 -1.52
CA VAL A 41 -1.00 -3.69 -1.50
C VAL A 41 -1.44 -3.00 -2.78
N ASP A 42 -0.66 -2.07 -3.32
CA ASP A 42 -0.96 -1.41 -4.60
C ASP A 42 -0.94 -2.39 -5.78
N ILE A 43 -0.01 -3.35 -5.78
CA ILE A 43 0.02 -4.45 -6.75
C ILE A 43 -1.26 -5.30 -6.65
N ALA A 44 -1.68 -5.67 -5.44
CA ALA A 44 -2.91 -6.42 -5.23
C ALA A 44 -4.16 -5.64 -5.69
N LYS A 45 -4.23 -4.34 -5.38
CA LYS A 45 -5.30 -3.45 -5.84
C LYS A 45 -5.33 -3.35 -7.37
N SER A 46 -4.19 -3.33 -8.04
CA SER A 46 -4.17 -3.30 -9.52
C SER A 46 -4.70 -4.58 -10.14
N MET A 47 -4.39 -5.77 -9.57
CA MET A 47 -5.01 -7.03 -10.00
C MET A 47 -6.52 -7.03 -9.78
N ARG A 48 -6.98 -6.46 -8.65
CA ARG A 48 -8.41 -6.26 -8.36
C ARG A 48 -9.06 -5.33 -9.37
N THR A 49 -8.44 -4.20 -9.68
CA THR A 49 -8.90 -3.25 -10.71
C THR A 49 -9.04 -3.95 -12.07
N SER A 50 -8.07 -4.74 -12.49
CA SER A 50 -8.11 -5.51 -13.72
C SER A 50 -9.34 -6.41 -13.78
N ARG A 51 -9.61 -7.15 -12.72
CA ARG A 51 -10.76 -8.02 -12.60
C ARG A 51 -12.08 -7.26 -12.63
N ILE A 52 -12.17 -6.14 -11.93
CA ILE A 52 -13.36 -5.29 -11.88
C ILE A 52 -13.62 -4.67 -13.25
N VAL A 53 -12.60 -4.11 -13.91
CA VAL A 53 -12.69 -3.50 -15.24
C VAL A 53 -13.13 -4.53 -16.28
N ARG A 54 -12.54 -5.74 -16.27
CA ARG A 54 -12.95 -6.82 -17.16
C ARG A 54 -14.44 -7.17 -17.01
N ASN A 55 -14.90 -7.36 -15.77
CA ASN A 55 -16.30 -7.68 -15.50
C ASN A 55 -17.23 -6.52 -15.88
N PHE A 56 -16.83 -5.29 -15.55
CA PHE A 56 -17.59 -4.09 -15.90
C PHE A 56 -17.80 -3.98 -17.43
N LEU A 57 -16.74 -4.14 -18.22
CA LEU A 57 -16.84 -4.07 -19.68
C LEU A 57 -17.67 -5.23 -20.24
N LYS A 58 -17.53 -6.42 -19.68
CA LYS A 58 -18.33 -7.59 -20.07
C LYS A 58 -19.83 -7.42 -19.82
N GLU A 59 -20.20 -6.69 -18.77
CA GLU A 59 -21.60 -6.43 -18.41
C GLU A 59 -22.22 -5.29 -19.23
N ASN A 60 -21.41 -4.40 -19.79
CA ASN A 60 -21.88 -3.16 -20.41
C ASN A 60 -21.62 -3.07 -21.92
N LEU A 61 -20.90 -4.02 -22.49
CA LEU A 61 -20.61 -4.07 -23.92
C LEU A 61 -21.01 -5.41 -24.55
N PRO A 62 -21.31 -5.45 -25.85
CA PRO A 62 -21.52 -6.68 -26.60
C PRO A 62 -20.29 -7.60 -26.53
N PHE A 63 -20.51 -8.90 -26.59
CA PHE A 63 -19.45 -9.93 -26.50
C PHE A 63 -18.32 -9.78 -27.54
N ASP A 64 -18.61 -9.25 -28.72
CA ASP A 64 -17.66 -9.03 -29.80
C ASP A 64 -17.00 -7.65 -29.80
N ALA A 65 -17.31 -6.78 -28.80
CA ALA A 65 -16.76 -5.45 -28.70
C ALA A 65 -15.22 -5.46 -28.66
N SER A 66 -14.62 -4.50 -29.34
CA SER A 66 -13.15 -4.39 -29.42
C SER A 66 -12.52 -4.09 -28.07
N MET A 67 -13.20 -3.29 -27.24
CA MET A 67 -12.75 -2.96 -25.89
C MET A 67 -12.83 -4.13 -24.94
N GLN A 68 -13.83 -5.02 -25.11
CA GLN A 68 -13.90 -6.26 -24.33
C GLN A 68 -12.73 -7.18 -24.65
N LYS A 69 -12.33 -7.32 -25.92
CA LYS A 69 -11.16 -8.10 -26.30
C LYS A 69 -9.85 -7.57 -25.65
N LEU A 70 -9.72 -6.25 -25.52
CA LEU A 70 -8.60 -5.67 -24.75
C LEU A 70 -8.68 -6.03 -23.27
N ALA A 71 -9.88 -6.02 -22.70
CA ALA A 71 -10.08 -6.34 -21.29
C ALA A 71 -9.87 -7.83 -20.98
N ASP A 72 -10.12 -8.72 -21.92
CA ASP A 72 -9.88 -10.17 -21.77
C ASP A 72 -8.39 -10.50 -21.55
N ASP A 73 -7.51 -9.67 -22.08
CA ASP A 73 -6.05 -9.77 -21.93
C ASP A 73 -5.52 -9.18 -20.61
N LEU A 74 -6.36 -8.54 -19.80
CA LEU A 74 -5.96 -8.03 -18.49
C LEU A 74 -5.62 -9.18 -17.54
N PHE A 75 -4.44 -9.15 -16.94
CA PHE A 75 -4.06 -10.14 -15.94
C PHE A 75 -4.81 -9.92 -14.63
N SER A 76 -5.26 -10.99 -14.01
CA SER A 76 -5.83 -11.00 -12.66
C SER A 76 -5.62 -12.35 -12.01
N ASN A 77 -5.21 -12.36 -10.76
CA ASN A 77 -5.08 -13.55 -9.92
C ASN A 77 -5.78 -13.28 -8.59
N LYS A 78 -7.05 -13.67 -8.48
CA LYS A 78 -7.88 -13.40 -7.31
C LYS A 78 -7.32 -14.03 -6.03
N GLU A 79 -6.81 -15.25 -6.12
CA GLU A 79 -6.25 -15.96 -4.97
C GLU A 79 -5.03 -15.20 -4.40
N PHE A 80 -4.14 -14.76 -5.28
CA PHE A 80 -2.95 -14.02 -4.90
C PHE A 80 -3.28 -12.58 -4.45
N GLU A 81 -4.24 -11.89 -5.10
CA GLU A 81 -4.83 -10.63 -4.64
C GLU A 81 -5.28 -10.74 -3.18
N GLU A 82 -6.13 -11.74 -2.88
CA GLU A 82 -6.67 -11.98 -1.54
C GLU A 82 -5.57 -12.36 -0.54
N LYS A 83 -4.58 -13.16 -0.93
CA LYS A 83 -3.43 -13.53 -0.11
C LYS A 83 -2.68 -12.28 0.35
N ILE A 84 -2.36 -11.37 -0.57
CA ILE A 84 -1.68 -10.12 -0.22
C ILE A 84 -2.56 -9.26 0.69
N LEU A 85 -3.80 -8.95 0.29
CA LEU A 85 -4.70 -8.08 1.06
C LEU A 85 -5.02 -8.63 2.46
N ASN A 86 -5.07 -9.94 2.62
CA ASN A 86 -5.27 -10.57 3.93
C ASN A 86 -4.04 -10.53 4.83
N THR A 87 -2.84 -10.33 4.26
CA THR A 87 -1.58 -10.24 5.01
C THR A 87 -1.44 -8.90 5.74
N PHE A 88 -2.02 -7.82 5.19
CA PHE A 88 -1.88 -6.47 5.73
C PHE A 88 -3.18 -5.97 6.37
N ASP A 89 -3.04 -5.06 7.35
CA ASP A 89 -4.14 -4.28 7.90
C ASP A 89 -4.38 -2.98 7.10
N ASP A 90 -5.35 -2.18 7.55
CA ASP A 90 -5.73 -0.92 6.88
C ASP A 90 -4.63 0.16 6.92
N ASN A 91 -3.62 0.00 7.79
CA ASN A 91 -2.44 0.88 7.89
C ASN A 91 -1.24 0.33 7.11
N PHE A 92 -1.44 -0.64 6.25
CA PHE A 92 -0.40 -1.34 5.48
C PHE A 92 0.62 -2.09 6.36
N THR A 93 0.28 -2.40 7.61
CA THR A 93 1.16 -3.16 8.51
C THR A 93 0.87 -4.65 8.40
N VAL A 94 1.91 -5.48 8.42
CA VAL A 94 1.75 -6.94 8.43
C VAL A 94 0.98 -7.36 9.69
N LYS A 95 -0.16 -8.02 9.51
CA LYS A 95 -0.99 -8.49 10.63
C LYS A 95 -0.23 -9.45 11.53
N GLN A 96 -0.39 -9.31 12.84
CA GLN A 96 0.26 -10.21 13.83
C GLN A 96 -0.07 -11.70 13.64
N ASN A 97 -1.16 -11.99 12.95
CA ASN A 97 -1.63 -13.34 12.63
C ASN A 97 -1.49 -13.68 11.13
N ALA A 98 -0.66 -12.95 10.39
CA ALA A 98 -0.44 -13.19 8.96
C ALA A 98 0.01 -14.63 8.66
N ASN A 99 0.76 -15.24 9.58
CA ASN A 99 1.06 -16.65 9.56
C ASN A 99 1.17 -17.22 10.99
N PRO A 100 1.20 -18.56 11.15
CA PRO A 100 1.28 -19.20 12.47
C PRO A 100 2.56 -18.84 13.25
N GLU A 101 3.70 -18.68 12.57
CA GLU A 101 4.97 -18.35 13.20
C GLU A 101 4.95 -16.95 13.81
N LEU A 102 4.54 -15.94 13.02
CA LEU A 102 4.42 -14.57 13.49
C LEU A 102 3.42 -14.44 14.65
N LYS A 103 2.29 -15.13 14.56
CA LYS A 103 1.30 -15.23 15.65
C LYS A 103 1.90 -15.77 16.93
N GLY A 104 2.70 -16.84 16.85
CA GLY A 104 3.39 -17.43 17.99
C GLY A 104 4.43 -16.50 18.61
N LEU A 105 5.20 -15.78 17.77
CA LEU A 105 6.19 -14.79 18.22
C LEU A 105 5.53 -13.63 18.97
N TYR A 106 4.43 -13.08 18.45
CA TYR A 106 3.69 -12.01 19.14
C TYR A 106 3.03 -12.50 20.45
N ALA A 107 2.54 -13.72 20.50
CA ALA A 107 2.04 -14.31 21.75
C ALA A 107 3.16 -14.40 22.79
N SER A 108 4.32 -14.97 22.42
CA SER A 108 5.50 -15.05 23.30
C SER A 108 6.02 -13.69 23.75
N LEU A 109 5.96 -12.67 22.87
CA LEU A 109 6.33 -11.31 23.23
C LEU A 109 5.40 -10.74 24.30
N ARG A 110 4.07 -10.85 24.13
CA ARG A 110 3.09 -10.39 25.12
C ARG A 110 3.27 -11.06 26.48
N ASP A 111 3.48 -12.39 26.51
CA ASP A 111 3.69 -13.14 27.73
C ASP A 111 4.99 -12.68 28.44
N THR A 112 6.06 -12.44 27.66
CA THR A 112 7.34 -11.99 28.20
C THR A 112 7.26 -10.54 28.72
N GLU A 113 6.54 -9.66 28.03
CA GLU A 113 6.28 -8.27 28.48
C GLU A 113 5.42 -8.26 29.76
N SER A 114 4.43 -9.14 29.87
CA SER A 114 3.64 -9.32 31.10
C SER A 114 4.51 -9.77 32.26
N ASN A 115 5.39 -10.73 32.05
CA ASN A 115 6.37 -11.18 33.07
C ASN A 115 7.31 -10.05 33.49
N LEU A 116 7.82 -9.26 32.52
CA LEU A 116 8.65 -8.09 32.82
C LEU A 116 7.90 -7.11 33.71
N LYS A 117 6.66 -6.78 33.37
CA LYS A 117 5.81 -5.87 34.16
C LYS A 117 5.63 -6.35 35.59
N GLN A 118 5.36 -7.65 35.76
CA GLN A 118 5.25 -8.26 37.10
C GLN A 118 6.55 -8.13 37.89
N LYS A 119 7.70 -8.49 37.31
CA LYS A 119 9.01 -8.39 37.97
C LYS A 119 9.37 -6.95 38.36
N VAL A 120 9.08 -6.00 37.48
CA VAL A 120 9.26 -4.54 37.76
C VAL A 120 8.40 -4.13 38.95
N GLN A 121 7.13 -4.59 39.02
CA GLN A 121 6.25 -4.27 40.13
C GLN A 121 6.73 -4.89 41.47
N GLU A 122 7.23 -6.13 41.42
CA GLU A 122 7.83 -6.80 42.58
C GLU A 122 9.04 -6.02 43.11
N LEU A 123 9.93 -5.55 42.21
CA LEU A 123 11.07 -4.72 42.58
C LEU A 123 10.63 -3.38 43.19
N MET A 124 9.66 -2.70 42.58
CA MET A 124 9.14 -1.43 43.05
C MET A 124 8.45 -1.55 44.41
N ASN A 125 7.86 -2.68 44.74
CA ASN A 125 7.20 -2.94 46.02
C ASN A 125 8.16 -3.46 47.07
N SER A 126 9.43 -3.79 46.73
CA SER A 126 10.42 -4.28 47.70
C SER A 126 10.99 -3.14 48.53
N PRO A 127 10.75 -3.07 49.86
CA PRO A 127 11.32 -2.00 50.71
C PRO A 127 12.85 -2.01 50.71
N GLU A 128 13.48 -3.16 50.50
CA GLU A 128 14.93 -3.29 50.42
C GLU A 128 15.47 -2.64 49.14
N PHE A 129 14.81 -2.86 48.02
CA PHE A 129 15.19 -2.30 46.72
C PHE A 129 14.97 -0.76 46.71
N GLN A 130 13.82 -0.30 47.24
CA GLN A 130 13.49 1.15 47.32
C GLN A 130 14.54 1.98 48.04
N LYS A 131 15.18 1.46 49.07
CA LYS A 131 16.27 2.19 49.80
C LYS A 131 17.42 2.61 48.88
N HIS A 132 17.64 1.85 47.80
CA HIS A 132 18.71 2.08 46.85
C HIS A 132 18.34 3.03 45.73
N LEU A 133 17.06 3.32 45.52
CA LEU A 133 16.56 4.17 44.45
C LEU A 133 16.67 5.65 44.81
N GLN A 134 16.96 6.49 43.83
CA GLN A 134 16.86 7.94 43.94
C GLN A 134 15.39 8.35 44.02
N GLU A 135 14.57 7.76 43.13
CA GLU A 135 13.12 7.90 43.07
C GLU A 135 12.52 6.52 42.79
N ASN A 136 11.34 6.22 43.32
CA ASN A 136 10.67 4.93 43.14
C ASN A 136 9.91 4.90 41.78
N ILE A 137 10.68 5.15 40.71
CA ILE A 137 10.21 5.13 39.33
C ILE A 137 11.21 4.36 38.44
N TYR A 138 10.75 3.84 37.37
CA TYR A 138 11.60 3.34 36.28
C TYR A 138 11.51 4.22 35.05
N THR A 139 12.48 4.12 34.16
CA THR A 139 12.50 4.78 32.87
C THR A 139 12.99 3.82 31.79
N LEU A 140 12.85 4.21 30.53
CA LEU A 140 13.42 3.46 29.40
C LEU A 140 14.76 4.06 29.00
N ARG A 141 15.74 3.18 28.73
CA ARG A 141 16.97 3.48 28.03
C ARG A 141 17.23 2.38 26.99
N ASP A 142 17.36 2.77 25.73
CA ASP A 142 17.55 1.84 24.62
C ASP A 142 16.52 0.68 24.64
N ASP A 143 15.23 1.04 24.81
CA ASP A 143 14.10 0.08 24.93
C ASP A 143 14.18 -0.87 26.15
N ARG A 144 15.03 -0.59 27.13
CA ARG A 144 15.18 -1.37 28.36
C ARG A 144 14.64 -0.63 29.56
N ILE A 145 14.00 -1.34 30.45
CA ILE A 145 13.59 -0.79 31.76
C ILE A 145 14.83 -0.66 32.65
N VAL A 146 15.07 0.55 33.12
CA VAL A 146 16.15 0.86 34.08
C VAL A 146 15.59 1.66 35.25
N PHE A 147 16.24 1.51 36.41
CA PHE A 147 15.90 2.23 37.61
C PHE A 147 16.96 3.28 37.94
N GLN A 148 16.54 4.38 38.56
CA GLN A 148 17.41 5.44 39.04
C GLN A 148 18.00 5.09 40.40
N VAL A 149 19.24 4.63 40.43
CA VAL A 149 19.94 4.14 41.62
C VAL A 149 20.91 5.20 42.16
N LYS A 150 20.91 5.42 43.46
CA LYS A 150 21.87 6.32 44.14
C LYS A 150 23.30 5.85 43.91
N ALA A 151 24.24 6.75 43.67
CA ALA A 151 25.66 6.42 43.47
C ALA A 151 26.25 5.57 44.62
N SER A 152 25.88 5.83 45.87
CA SER A 152 26.28 5.05 47.05
C SER A 152 25.74 3.63 47.07
N SER A 153 24.75 3.31 46.27
CA SER A 153 24.08 2.02 46.20
C SER A 153 24.36 1.24 44.91
N LYS A 154 25.18 1.76 44.02
CA LYS A 154 25.50 1.11 42.71
C LYS A 154 25.96 -0.34 42.87
N SER A 155 26.85 -0.63 43.83
CA SER A 155 27.36 -1.99 44.06
C SER A 155 26.38 -2.92 44.75
N LYS A 156 25.30 -2.39 45.36
CA LYS A 156 24.28 -3.14 46.10
C LYS A 156 23.12 -3.59 45.17
N VAL A 157 22.86 -2.79 44.12
CA VAL A 157 21.91 -3.15 43.07
C VAL A 157 22.70 -3.81 41.95
N GLY A 158 22.78 -5.14 41.97
CA GLY A 158 23.45 -5.89 40.88
C GLY A 158 22.74 -5.66 39.56
N GLY A 159 23.48 -5.58 38.46
CA GLY A 159 22.90 -5.40 37.13
C GLY A 159 23.81 -4.64 36.15
N ILE A 160 23.22 -4.11 35.09
CA ILE A 160 23.93 -3.40 34.02
C ILE A 160 23.67 -1.89 34.15
N VAL A 161 24.74 -1.09 34.15
CA VAL A 161 24.66 0.38 34.09
C VAL A 161 24.50 0.77 32.62
N HIS A 162 23.40 1.45 32.28
CA HIS A 162 23.14 1.96 30.94
C HIS A 162 23.51 3.43 30.77
N ASP A 163 23.36 4.22 31.87
CA ASP A 163 23.61 5.66 31.80
C ASP A 163 23.98 6.20 33.19
N VAL A 164 24.52 7.43 33.24
CA VAL A 164 24.88 8.14 34.47
C VAL A 164 24.41 9.58 34.36
N SER A 165 23.83 10.12 35.45
CA SER A 165 23.44 11.51 35.46
C SER A 165 24.66 12.46 35.33
N ALA A 166 24.47 13.66 34.78
CA ALA A 166 25.51 14.64 34.56
C ALA A 166 26.29 15.01 35.86
N THR A 167 25.66 14.84 37.01
CA THR A 167 26.28 15.10 38.34
C THR A 167 26.94 13.86 38.96
N ASN A 168 26.94 12.73 38.27
CA ASN A 168 27.40 11.42 38.75
C ASN A 168 26.72 10.94 40.08
N LYS A 169 25.58 11.53 40.46
CA LYS A 169 24.86 11.17 41.69
C LYS A 169 23.84 10.05 41.48
N THR A 170 23.43 9.81 40.25
CA THR A 170 22.41 8.80 39.89
C THR A 170 22.91 7.93 38.75
N PHE A 171 22.75 6.62 38.88
CA PHE A 171 23.05 5.62 37.87
C PHE A 171 21.75 5.01 37.35
N TYR A 172 21.62 4.89 36.03
CA TYR A 172 20.51 4.20 35.40
C TYR A 172 20.88 2.73 35.24
N ILE A 173 20.36 1.89 36.15
CA ILE A 173 20.73 0.49 36.27
C ILE A 173 19.56 -0.38 35.85
N GLU A 174 19.83 -1.36 34.97
CA GLU A 174 18.97 -2.50 34.70
C GLU A 174 19.29 -3.60 35.73
N PRO A 175 18.38 -3.87 36.70
CA PRO A 175 18.64 -4.88 37.74
C PRO A 175 18.85 -6.27 37.14
N ALA A 176 19.74 -7.04 37.74
CA ALA A 176 20.09 -8.38 37.28
C ALA A 176 18.87 -9.32 37.09
N GLN A 177 17.81 -9.13 37.91
CA GLN A 177 16.58 -9.92 37.86
C GLN A 177 15.77 -9.72 36.58
N ILE A 178 15.87 -8.56 35.93
CA ILE A 178 15.13 -8.26 34.72
C ILE A 178 15.96 -8.32 33.43
N VAL A 179 17.30 -8.35 33.52
CA VAL A 179 18.20 -8.45 32.37
C VAL A 179 17.83 -9.61 31.44
N PRO A 180 17.60 -10.87 31.92
CA PRO A 180 17.24 -11.97 31.05
C PRO A 180 15.91 -11.75 30.32
N VAL A 181 14.94 -11.10 30.96
CA VAL A 181 13.62 -10.83 30.39
C VAL A 181 13.70 -9.74 29.32
N ASN A 182 14.41 -8.64 29.58
CA ASN A 182 14.67 -7.61 28.58
C ASN A 182 15.43 -8.17 27.36
N ASN A 183 16.42 -9.05 27.59
CA ASN A 183 17.12 -9.72 26.49
C ASN A 183 16.18 -10.59 25.67
N LYS A 184 15.25 -11.31 26.31
CA LYS A 184 14.25 -12.15 25.63
C LYS A 184 13.28 -11.32 24.80
N ILE A 185 12.82 -10.18 25.31
CA ILE A 185 11.97 -9.22 24.56
C ILE A 185 12.70 -8.74 23.31
N ARG A 186 13.98 -8.35 23.43
CA ARG A 186 14.78 -7.90 22.29
C ARG A 186 14.98 -9.00 21.25
N GLU A 187 15.25 -10.21 21.70
CA GLU A 187 15.33 -11.40 20.82
C GLU A 187 14.03 -11.62 20.06
N LEU A 188 12.88 -11.58 20.76
CA LEU A 188 11.57 -11.77 20.15
C LEU A 188 11.24 -10.66 19.14
N LYS A 189 11.52 -9.40 19.45
CA LYS A 189 11.36 -8.27 18.52
C LYS A 189 12.22 -8.46 17.26
N SER A 190 13.47 -8.90 17.40
CA SER A 190 14.33 -9.21 16.26
C SER A 190 13.78 -10.36 15.41
N LYS A 191 13.25 -11.41 16.03
CA LYS A 191 12.62 -12.54 15.31
C LYS A 191 11.35 -12.11 14.58
N ILE A 192 10.52 -11.28 15.19
CA ILE A 192 9.32 -10.71 14.57
C ILE A 192 9.71 -9.91 13.34
N TYR A 193 10.70 -9.03 13.46
CA TYR A 193 11.18 -8.24 12.33
C TYR A 193 11.71 -9.12 11.19
N ALA A 194 12.54 -10.11 11.50
CA ALA A 194 13.06 -11.06 10.51
C ALA A 194 11.94 -11.85 9.81
N GLU A 195 10.90 -12.25 10.56
CA GLU A 195 9.75 -12.96 9.99
C GLU A 195 8.90 -12.06 9.09
N ILE A 196 8.71 -10.78 9.45
CA ILE A 196 8.07 -9.80 8.58
C ILE A 196 8.84 -9.67 7.25
N ILE A 197 10.15 -9.48 7.29
CA ILE A 197 10.99 -9.41 6.07
C ILE A 197 10.87 -10.69 5.24
N ARG A 198 10.80 -11.87 5.90
CA ARG A 198 10.60 -13.13 5.21
C ARG A 198 9.25 -13.17 4.47
N ILE A 199 8.17 -12.72 5.11
CA ILE A 199 6.83 -12.63 4.49
C ILE A 199 6.88 -11.70 3.28
N LEU A 200 7.43 -10.50 3.41
CA LEU A 200 7.56 -9.53 2.31
C LEU A 200 8.37 -10.10 1.15
N THR A 201 9.48 -10.80 1.47
CA THR A 201 10.34 -11.43 0.46
C THR A 201 9.61 -12.54 -0.31
N VAL A 202 8.85 -13.38 0.38
CA VAL A 202 8.06 -14.45 -0.25
C VAL A 202 7.03 -13.86 -1.20
N LEU A 203 6.24 -12.89 -0.73
CA LEU A 203 5.23 -12.21 -1.56
C LEU A 203 5.85 -11.50 -2.75
N SER A 204 6.99 -10.84 -2.55
CA SER A 204 7.72 -10.16 -3.63
C SER A 204 8.20 -11.12 -4.70
N ASN A 205 8.70 -12.29 -4.30
CA ASN A 205 9.15 -13.32 -5.26
C ASN A 205 7.98 -13.88 -6.07
N GLU A 206 6.80 -14.06 -5.45
CA GLU A 206 5.59 -14.47 -6.16
C GLU A 206 5.13 -13.38 -7.15
N VAL A 207 5.15 -12.09 -6.77
CA VAL A 207 4.85 -10.97 -7.68
C VAL A 207 5.76 -10.99 -8.92
N ARG A 208 7.05 -11.25 -8.72
CA ARG A 208 8.02 -11.26 -9.84
C ARG A 208 7.70 -12.30 -10.91
N LEU A 209 7.03 -13.39 -10.55
CA LEU A 209 6.59 -14.40 -11.52
C LEU A 209 5.56 -13.85 -12.51
N PHE A 210 4.79 -12.84 -12.10
CA PHE A 210 3.73 -12.22 -12.90
C PHE A 210 4.11 -10.83 -13.43
N MET A 211 5.36 -10.40 -13.29
CA MET A 211 5.76 -9.02 -13.59
C MET A 211 5.51 -8.62 -15.04
N ASP A 212 5.77 -9.51 -16.01
CA ASP A 212 5.51 -9.23 -17.43
C ASP A 212 4.02 -9.06 -17.69
N ASP A 213 3.17 -9.88 -17.07
CA ASP A 213 1.71 -9.79 -17.19
C ASP A 213 1.18 -8.51 -16.54
N LEU A 214 1.77 -8.08 -15.39
CA LEU A 214 1.41 -6.84 -14.73
C LEU A 214 1.77 -5.62 -15.57
N ILE A 215 2.96 -5.59 -16.18
CA ILE A 215 3.37 -4.51 -17.11
C ILE A 215 2.45 -4.46 -18.34
N LYS A 216 2.13 -5.62 -18.93
CA LYS A 216 1.16 -5.68 -20.04
C LYS A 216 -0.20 -5.12 -19.61
N THR A 217 -0.64 -5.48 -18.42
CA THR A 217 -1.92 -5.03 -17.85
C THR A 217 -1.95 -3.52 -17.62
N GLU A 218 -0.87 -2.93 -17.10
CA GLU A 218 -0.74 -1.47 -16.96
C GLU A 218 -0.97 -0.76 -18.29
N HIS A 219 -0.31 -1.22 -19.35
CA HIS A 219 -0.48 -0.66 -20.69
C HIS A 219 -1.92 -0.81 -21.23
N LEU A 220 -2.55 -1.95 -21.01
CA LEU A 220 -3.93 -2.20 -21.45
C LEU A 220 -4.93 -1.32 -20.69
N LEU A 221 -4.78 -1.19 -19.38
CA LEU A 221 -5.61 -0.31 -18.54
C LEU A 221 -5.43 1.16 -18.94
N ALA A 222 -4.20 1.59 -19.22
CA ALA A 222 -3.93 2.92 -19.72
C ALA A 222 -4.58 3.19 -21.09
N GLN A 223 -4.59 2.20 -21.99
CA GLN A 223 -5.30 2.31 -23.26
C GLN A 223 -6.82 2.42 -23.06
N ILE A 224 -7.39 1.59 -22.21
CA ILE A 224 -8.82 1.63 -21.90
C ILE A 224 -9.20 2.99 -21.29
N ASP A 225 -8.49 3.46 -20.26
CA ASP A 225 -8.74 4.76 -19.65
C ASP A 225 -8.60 5.91 -20.65
N PHE A 226 -7.59 5.86 -21.52
CA PHE A 226 -7.42 6.86 -22.58
C PHE A 226 -8.64 6.95 -23.50
N HIS A 227 -9.24 5.81 -23.86
CA HIS A 227 -10.44 5.82 -24.70
C HIS A 227 -11.66 6.33 -23.92
N PHE A 228 -11.79 6.02 -22.64
CA PHE A 228 -12.82 6.62 -21.77
C PHE A 228 -12.60 8.12 -21.59
N ALA A 229 -11.37 8.57 -21.41
CA ALA A 229 -11.06 10.01 -21.33
C ALA A 229 -11.47 10.75 -22.61
N LYS A 230 -11.20 10.17 -23.79
CA LYS A 230 -11.67 10.71 -25.08
C LYS A 230 -13.19 10.70 -25.18
N ALA A 231 -13.84 9.65 -24.72
CA ALA A 231 -15.29 9.54 -24.71
C ALA A 231 -15.94 10.56 -23.77
N ARG A 232 -15.42 10.74 -22.54
CA ARG A 232 -15.85 11.81 -21.61
C ARG A 232 -15.73 13.19 -22.25
N TYR A 233 -14.63 13.44 -22.96
CA TYR A 233 -14.46 14.70 -23.66
C TYR A 233 -15.44 14.85 -24.81
N ALA A 234 -15.67 13.79 -25.60
CA ALA A 234 -16.64 13.78 -26.69
C ALA A 234 -18.08 14.08 -26.20
N VAL A 235 -18.49 13.45 -25.09
CA VAL A 235 -19.79 13.75 -24.44
C VAL A 235 -19.86 15.23 -24.05
N LYS A 236 -18.81 15.73 -23.37
CA LYS A 236 -18.75 17.13 -22.92
C LYS A 236 -18.90 18.14 -24.06
N ILE A 237 -18.31 17.90 -25.22
CA ILE A 237 -18.36 18.82 -26.38
C ILE A 237 -19.47 18.44 -27.38
N GLN A 238 -20.27 17.43 -27.07
CA GLN A 238 -21.30 16.89 -27.96
C GLN A 238 -20.73 16.49 -29.33
N ALA A 239 -19.58 15.83 -29.32
CA ALA A 239 -18.94 15.36 -30.54
C ALA A 239 -19.69 14.19 -31.17
N VAL A 240 -19.63 14.12 -32.48
CA VAL A 240 -20.13 12.99 -33.28
C VAL A 240 -18.96 12.12 -33.78
N GLU A 241 -19.26 10.86 -34.15
CA GLU A 241 -18.25 9.98 -34.71
C GLU A 241 -17.84 10.48 -36.12
N PRO A 242 -16.55 10.70 -36.39
CA PRO A 242 -16.13 11.14 -37.71
C PRO A 242 -16.14 9.99 -38.73
N GLY A 243 -16.66 10.26 -39.90
CA GLY A 243 -16.43 9.42 -41.07
C GLY A 243 -14.99 9.56 -41.57
N VAL A 244 -14.34 8.44 -41.93
CA VAL A 244 -12.98 8.45 -42.51
C VAL A 244 -13.06 8.11 -43.97
N ASN A 245 -12.55 9.03 -44.84
CA ASN A 245 -12.49 8.80 -46.27
C ASN A 245 -11.03 8.69 -46.80
N ARG A 246 -10.86 8.30 -48.06
CA ARG A 246 -9.55 8.26 -48.73
C ARG A 246 -9.38 9.36 -49.77
N ASP A 247 -10.35 10.26 -49.88
CA ASP A 247 -10.47 11.22 -50.96
C ASP A 247 -9.63 12.49 -50.72
N LYS A 248 -8.83 12.49 -49.64
CA LYS A 248 -8.01 13.66 -49.22
C LYS A 248 -8.85 14.93 -49.02
N SER A 249 -10.11 14.77 -48.63
CA SER A 249 -11.03 15.84 -48.33
C SER A 249 -11.42 15.85 -46.87
N ILE A 250 -11.67 17.03 -46.31
CA ILE A 250 -12.24 17.19 -44.95
C ILE A 250 -13.54 17.99 -45.15
N LYS A 251 -14.64 17.45 -44.66
CA LYS A 251 -15.92 18.13 -44.61
C LYS A 251 -16.48 18.06 -43.19
N ILE A 252 -16.78 19.22 -42.60
CA ILE A 252 -17.33 19.33 -41.26
C ILE A 252 -18.54 20.25 -41.34
N ASP A 253 -19.73 19.70 -41.12
CA ASP A 253 -20.96 20.46 -41.07
C ASP A 253 -21.19 20.97 -39.64
N LEU A 254 -21.66 22.22 -39.46
CA LEU A 254 -21.96 22.86 -38.18
C LEU A 254 -20.80 22.80 -37.19
N MET A 255 -19.57 23.07 -37.66
CA MET A 255 -18.34 23.03 -36.86
C MET A 255 -18.39 24.04 -35.72
N ARG A 256 -18.11 23.58 -34.52
CA ARG A 256 -17.95 24.40 -33.30
C ARG A 256 -16.52 24.32 -32.78
N HIS A 257 -15.97 25.46 -32.38
CA HIS A 257 -14.64 25.45 -31.76
C HIS A 257 -14.69 24.84 -30.35
N PRO A 258 -14.00 23.72 -30.05
CA PRO A 258 -14.13 23.00 -28.79
C PRO A 258 -13.86 23.84 -27.54
N LEU A 259 -12.89 24.79 -27.62
CA LEU A 259 -12.54 25.65 -26.48
C LEU A 259 -13.57 26.75 -26.18
N LEU A 260 -14.55 26.97 -27.04
CA LEU A 260 -15.64 27.93 -26.78
C LEU A 260 -16.82 27.25 -26.04
N ILE A 261 -16.91 25.93 -26.07
CA ILE A 261 -17.98 25.19 -25.44
C ILE A 261 -17.93 25.39 -23.90
N GLY A 262 -19.03 25.93 -23.36
CA GLY A 262 -19.14 26.27 -21.93
C GLY A 262 -18.39 27.54 -21.49
N ARG A 263 -17.81 28.30 -22.43
CA ARG A 263 -17.16 29.61 -22.15
C ARG A 263 -17.97 30.81 -22.68
N VAL A 264 -18.78 30.60 -23.67
CA VAL A 264 -19.64 31.62 -24.28
C VAL A 264 -21.10 31.17 -24.31
N GLU A 265 -22.04 32.09 -24.19
CA GLU A 265 -23.47 31.78 -24.18
C GLU A 265 -23.96 31.20 -25.51
N LYS A 266 -23.39 31.67 -26.63
CA LYS A 266 -23.76 31.24 -27.97
C LYS A 266 -22.52 31.04 -28.82
N ILE A 267 -22.40 29.86 -29.41
CA ILE A 267 -21.33 29.53 -30.38
C ILE A 267 -21.95 29.63 -31.77
N VAL A 268 -21.27 30.36 -32.67
CA VAL A 268 -21.65 30.40 -34.09
C VAL A 268 -21.06 29.15 -34.75
N GLU A 269 -21.92 28.35 -35.34
CA GLU A 269 -21.57 27.14 -36.09
C GLU A 269 -21.23 27.53 -37.55
N ASN A 270 -20.21 26.91 -38.12
CA ASN A 270 -19.77 27.13 -39.49
C ASN A 270 -19.54 25.82 -40.21
N ASP A 271 -19.84 25.80 -41.50
CA ASP A 271 -19.48 24.69 -42.35
C ASP A 271 -18.04 24.87 -42.87
N PHE A 272 -17.28 23.78 -42.89
CA PHE A 272 -15.90 23.79 -43.34
C PHE A 272 -15.68 22.64 -44.31
N GLU A 273 -15.13 22.97 -45.48
CA GLU A 273 -14.77 22.00 -46.51
C GLU A 273 -13.40 22.35 -47.11
N ILE A 274 -12.51 21.35 -47.24
CA ILE A 274 -11.22 21.46 -47.86
C ILE A 274 -10.85 20.14 -48.55
N GLY A 275 -10.21 20.27 -49.71
CA GLY A 275 -9.84 19.14 -50.58
C GLY A 275 -10.78 19.00 -51.76
N LYS A 276 -10.42 18.11 -52.68
CA LYS A 276 -11.23 17.81 -53.88
C LYS A 276 -12.08 16.57 -53.65
#